data_960d6d597d9bef434f954170f5360ae8
#
_entry.id   960d6d597d9bef434f954170f5360ae8
#
_cell.length_a   1.000
_cell.length_b   1.000
_cell.length_c   1.000
_cell.angle_alpha   90.00
_cell.angle_beta   90.00
_cell.angle_gamma   90.00
#
_symmetry.space_group_name_H-M   'P 1'
#
loop_
_entity.id
_entity.type
_entity.pdbx_description
1 polymer ?
#
loop_
_entity_poly.entity_id
_entity_poly.type
_entity_poly.pdbx_seq_one_letter_code
_entity_poly.pdbx_strand_id
1 'polypeptide(L)'
;MTRSIGNMKIYFTAIFWIVCCQIARASASSYSSFVINHLQGLSNSAVLSILQDNQGLMWFGTYDGLNCYDGRTIEVFRTDFSKGRTLDNNIISRIQVAGNDKLWVQSFLGINLFSTDSLSVIDNYIFPNEETIVYSNRKGDSWVLGKRNLYYYNTYHQCFIKADSVKMHLDNLAQCAFVDDKGGLHVVPANDTQMYHFSLNTFSSDSLQVHMQVASSPLHSKHIKNTFIQGGVIGFIDEAYDLYLYDVSKKSKMYIRNVRELYTKYGNFIDVFPFYDDILVTLHTGGVLRLMASQQYAEDLMRVDLRIFSAYTDNQQGILWLGTDGNGVVKFTKKNALVTNLLLNHLSPAISGQVRGIMTDRYGTLWIGTKGDGLICIPDYQKDFDGKSLFIYSPKGKLPLANYMRGPNFYPVFLLKKKNNSDDFWVGMSDSLLYYYSYQEDRLIQVQGSIHRSTEIHGIYEENDSTLWLATMGSGLLRVTLDVSSRIPRIRKFRCFRCFSEQKEIVEYSSLWVQGDSLLWLGSRGQGLVRFDIKNHEYQVYSLRIAV
;
A
#
# COMPACT_ATOMS: atom_id res chain seq x y z
N MET A 1 56.09 19.36 31.54
CA MET A 1 54.81 19.98 31.09
C MET A 1 54.36 19.59 29.69
N THR A 2 55.09 18.84 28.90
CA THR A 2 54.77 18.49 27.49
C THR A 2 53.99 17.19 27.29
N ARG A 3 53.83 16.32 28.32
CA ARG A 3 53.04 15.07 28.21
C ARG A 3 51.53 15.23 28.51
N SER A 4 51.11 16.30 29.19
CA SER A 4 49.70 16.53 29.55
C SER A 4 48.87 17.11 28.40
N ILE A 5 49.50 17.85 27.45
CA ILE A 5 48.78 18.51 26.33
C ILE A 5 48.46 17.53 25.20
N GLY A 6 49.24 16.46 25.02
CA GLY A 6 49.01 15.42 24.02
C GLY A 6 47.79 14.58 24.33
N ASN A 7 47.61 14.18 25.59
CA ASN A 7 46.46 13.38 26.02
C ASN A 7 45.14 14.14 25.95
N MET A 8 45.15 15.45 26.24
CA MET A 8 43.96 16.30 26.17
C MET A 8 43.47 16.50 24.73
N LYS A 9 44.34 16.56 23.74
CA LYS A 9 43.98 16.63 22.31
C LYS A 9 43.36 15.31 21.81
N ILE A 10 43.84 14.17 22.28
CA ILE A 10 43.31 12.86 21.91
C ILE A 10 41.90 12.67 22.52
N TYR A 11 41.65 13.12 23.74
CA TYR A 11 40.33 13.11 24.33
C TYR A 11 39.34 14.05 23.64
N PHE A 12 39.78 15.25 23.23
CA PHE A 12 38.92 16.17 22.48
C PHE A 12 38.60 15.68 21.07
N THR A 13 39.54 15.05 20.37
CA THR A 13 39.25 14.42 19.07
C THR A 13 38.37 13.18 19.21
N ALA A 14 38.53 12.35 20.24
CA ALA A 14 37.67 11.20 20.49
C ALA A 14 36.24 11.63 20.87
N ILE A 15 36.08 12.64 21.72
CA ILE A 15 34.77 13.21 22.08
C ILE A 15 34.13 13.89 20.86
N PHE A 16 34.91 14.63 20.06
CA PHE A 16 34.40 15.22 18.81
C PHE A 16 33.94 14.14 17.80
N TRP A 17 34.70 13.03 17.66
CA TRP A 17 34.29 11.88 16.85
C TRP A 17 33.06 11.16 17.41
N ILE A 18 32.94 10.99 18.71
CA ILE A 18 31.75 10.38 19.35
C ILE A 18 30.55 11.30 19.19
N VAL A 19 30.69 12.61 19.34
CA VAL A 19 29.62 13.60 19.11
C VAL A 19 29.26 13.68 17.62
N CYS A 20 30.24 13.67 16.72
CA CYS A 20 29.97 13.58 15.28
C CYS A 20 29.31 12.22 14.87
N CYS A 21 29.70 11.11 15.49
CA CYS A 21 29.01 9.82 15.27
C CYS A 21 27.60 9.76 15.88
N GLN A 22 27.33 10.53 16.94
CA GLN A 22 25.96 10.68 17.46
C GLN A 22 25.11 11.66 16.65
N ILE A 23 25.72 12.69 16.04
CA ILE A 23 25.02 13.59 15.12
C ILE A 23 24.81 12.94 13.74
N ALA A 24 25.67 12.01 13.34
CA ALA A 24 25.54 11.22 12.09
C ALA A 24 24.58 10.02 12.20
N ARG A 25 23.94 9.79 13.34
CA ARG A 25 22.64 9.14 13.40
C ARG A 25 21.57 10.15 12.99
N ALA A 26 21.65 10.64 11.76
CA ALA A 26 20.48 11.09 11.04
C ALA A 26 19.51 9.89 11.09
N SER A 27 18.45 10.01 11.87
CA SER A 27 17.41 8.98 11.92
C SER A 27 16.99 8.79 10.47
N ALA A 28 17.31 7.65 9.89
CA ALA A 28 16.86 7.34 8.55
C ALA A 28 15.34 7.47 8.63
N SER A 29 14.77 8.48 7.94
CA SER A 29 13.35 8.74 7.93
C SER A 29 12.62 7.40 7.80
N SER A 30 11.75 7.08 8.74
CA SER A 30 10.97 5.84 8.75
C SER A 30 9.96 5.80 7.59
N TYR A 31 9.96 6.82 6.73
CA TYR A 31 9.08 6.98 5.59
C TYR A 31 9.87 7.16 4.30
N SER A 32 9.33 6.63 3.20
CA SER A 32 9.76 6.92 1.83
C SER A 32 8.76 7.85 1.18
N SER A 33 9.21 8.78 0.35
CA SER A 33 8.35 9.67 -0.41
C SER A 33 8.52 9.48 -1.92
N PHE A 34 7.43 9.63 -2.65
CA PHE A 34 7.38 9.63 -4.10
C PHE A 34 6.51 10.81 -4.57
N VAL A 35 6.97 11.55 -5.58
CA VAL A 35 6.26 12.73 -6.11
C VAL A 35 5.61 12.37 -7.44
N ILE A 36 4.33 12.69 -7.57
CA ILE A 36 3.54 12.61 -8.81
C ILE A 36 3.26 14.03 -9.29
N ASN A 37 3.81 14.40 -10.43
CA ASN A 37 3.66 15.73 -11.01
C ASN A 37 3.32 15.62 -12.51
N HIS A 38 3.50 16.72 -13.26
CA HIS A 38 3.22 16.76 -14.69
C HIS A 38 4.03 15.75 -15.52
N LEU A 39 5.22 15.33 -15.05
CA LEU A 39 6.02 14.30 -15.74
C LEU A 39 5.37 12.91 -15.68
N GLN A 40 4.55 12.66 -14.66
CA GLN A 40 3.75 11.45 -14.51
C GLN A 40 2.33 11.58 -15.07
N GLY A 41 2.01 12.70 -15.73
CA GLY A 41 0.71 12.94 -16.38
C GLY A 41 -0.30 13.75 -15.56
N LEU A 42 0.07 14.27 -14.39
CA LEU A 42 -0.84 15.14 -13.62
C LEU A 42 -1.13 16.43 -14.37
N SER A 43 -2.40 16.82 -14.44
CA SER A 43 -2.87 17.96 -15.25
C SER A 43 -2.32 19.30 -14.77
N ASN A 44 -2.16 19.47 -13.45
CA ASN A 44 -1.59 20.65 -12.83
C ASN A 44 -0.91 20.27 -11.50
N SER A 45 0.20 20.92 -11.16
CA SER A 45 0.98 20.63 -9.95
C SER A 45 0.42 21.26 -8.66
N ALA A 46 -0.63 22.06 -8.74
CA ALA A 46 -1.36 22.55 -7.57
C ALA A 46 -2.59 21.65 -7.32
N VAL A 47 -2.56 20.86 -6.23
CA VAL A 47 -3.54 19.82 -5.95
C VAL A 47 -4.38 20.21 -4.75
N LEU A 48 -5.63 20.60 -5.04
CA LEU A 48 -6.57 21.17 -4.06
C LEU A 48 -7.33 20.13 -3.26
N SER A 49 -7.54 18.93 -3.83
CA SER A 49 -8.30 17.87 -3.18
C SER A 49 -7.76 16.50 -3.57
N ILE A 50 -7.80 15.57 -2.62
CA ILE A 50 -7.40 14.16 -2.79
C ILE A 50 -8.49 13.27 -2.20
N LEU A 51 -8.88 12.23 -2.93
CA LEU A 51 -9.84 11.23 -2.49
C LEU A 51 -9.45 9.86 -3.05
N GLN A 52 -9.67 8.80 -2.27
CA GLN A 52 -9.71 7.42 -2.75
C GLN A 52 -11.17 6.97 -2.84
N ASP A 53 -11.57 6.48 -4.01
CA ASP A 53 -12.90 5.93 -4.19
C ASP A 53 -13.06 4.52 -3.60
N ASN A 54 -14.26 3.95 -3.73
CA ASN A 54 -14.56 2.62 -3.20
C ASN A 54 -13.91 1.47 -4.00
N GLN A 55 -13.38 1.76 -5.19
CA GLN A 55 -12.63 0.80 -6.03
C GLN A 55 -11.12 0.87 -5.75
N GLY A 56 -10.68 1.85 -4.97
CA GLY A 56 -9.27 2.06 -4.60
C GLY A 56 -8.51 3.00 -5.54
N LEU A 57 -9.17 3.58 -6.55
CA LEU A 57 -8.57 4.59 -7.42
C LEU A 57 -8.38 5.91 -6.67
N MET A 58 -7.27 6.57 -6.95
CA MET A 58 -6.98 7.89 -6.37
C MET A 58 -7.44 9.00 -7.31
N TRP A 59 -8.16 9.95 -6.74
CA TRP A 59 -8.67 11.11 -7.47
C TRP A 59 -8.03 12.39 -6.96
N PHE A 60 -7.53 13.21 -7.90
CA PHE A 60 -6.88 14.48 -7.59
C PHE A 60 -7.61 15.63 -8.27
N GLY A 61 -8.10 16.57 -7.47
CA GLY A 61 -8.66 17.83 -7.95
C GLY A 61 -7.55 18.88 -8.03
N THR A 62 -7.40 19.49 -9.18
CA THR A 62 -6.35 20.48 -9.45
C THR A 62 -6.93 21.81 -9.98
N TYR A 63 -6.08 22.79 -10.26
CA TYR A 63 -6.48 23.99 -10.98
C TYR A 63 -6.79 23.75 -12.47
N ASP A 64 -6.50 22.56 -13.01
CA ASP A 64 -6.72 22.26 -14.43
C ASP A 64 -7.33 20.89 -14.69
N GLY A 65 -8.34 20.53 -13.92
CA GLY A 65 -9.16 19.35 -14.10
C GLY A 65 -9.13 18.36 -12.96
N LEU A 66 -9.93 17.32 -13.14
CA LEU A 66 -10.01 16.13 -12.29
C LEU A 66 -9.07 15.07 -12.86
N ASN A 67 -8.28 14.43 -12.01
CA ASN A 67 -7.31 13.41 -12.37
C ASN A 67 -7.64 12.10 -11.66
N CYS A 68 -7.67 11.00 -12.41
CA CYS A 68 -7.80 9.64 -11.88
C CYS A 68 -6.47 8.91 -11.99
N TYR A 69 -5.99 8.34 -10.90
CA TYR A 69 -4.73 7.61 -10.81
C TYR A 69 -4.97 6.17 -10.35
N ASP A 70 -4.58 5.21 -11.18
CA ASP A 70 -4.73 3.77 -10.95
C ASP A 70 -3.52 3.12 -10.25
N GLY A 71 -2.54 3.91 -9.83
CA GLY A 71 -1.26 3.44 -9.31
C GLY A 71 -0.13 3.44 -10.35
N ARG A 72 -0.44 3.63 -11.63
CA ARG A 72 0.51 3.59 -12.75
C ARG A 72 0.33 4.74 -13.73
N THR A 73 -0.89 5.01 -14.13
CA THR A 73 -1.25 6.02 -15.15
C THR A 73 -2.23 7.05 -14.58
N ILE A 74 -2.24 8.23 -15.17
CA ILE A 74 -3.19 9.30 -14.83
C ILE A 74 -4.06 9.58 -16.04
N GLU A 75 -5.37 9.53 -15.83
CA GLU A 75 -6.38 9.99 -16.76
C GLU A 75 -6.92 11.34 -16.31
N VAL A 76 -7.07 12.30 -17.26
CA VAL A 76 -7.43 13.68 -16.96
C VAL A 76 -8.78 14.04 -17.57
N PHE A 77 -9.66 14.60 -16.74
CA PHE A 77 -11.00 15.08 -17.14
C PHE A 77 -11.05 16.59 -17.01
N ARG A 78 -11.48 17.26 -18.10
CA ARG A 78 -11.63 18.71 -18.20
C ARG A 78 -12.97 19.10 -18.78
N THR A 79 -13.27 20.39 -18.74
CA THR A 79 -14.38 20.96 -19.51
C THR A 79 -14.13 20.73 -21.01
N ASP A 80 -15.15 20.27 -21.72
CA ASP A 80 -15.11 20.09 -23.17
C ASP A 80 -16.45 20.52 -23.77
N PHE A 81 -16.50 21.73 -24.29
CA PHE A 81 -17.71 22.32 -24.88
C PHE A 81 -18.18 21.63 -26.17
N SER A 82 -17.38 20.73 -26.73
CA SER A 82 -17.76 19.94 -27.92
C SER A 82 -18.52 18.66 -27.54
N LYS A 83 -18.43 18.21 -26.29
CA LYS A 83 -19.11 17.05 -25.75
C LYS A 83 -20.35 17.51 -24.99
N GLY A 84 -21.30 16.62 -24.77
CA GLY A 84 -22.55 16.91 -24.06
C GLY A 84 -22.33 17.38 -22.61
N ARG A 85 -22.49 16.50 -21.63
CA ARG A 85 -22.24 16.83 -20.23
C ARG A 85 -20.76 16.62 -19.88
N THR A 86 -20.09 17.68 -19.45
CA THR A 86 -18.70 17.69 -18.97
C THR A 86 -18.60 18.43 -17.65
N LEU A 87 -17.43 18.47 -17.05
CA LEU A 87 -17.20 19.34 -15.90
C LEU A 87 -17.56 20.79 -16.26
N ASP A 88 -18.21 21.47 -15.33
CA ASP A 88 -18.61 22.87 -15.49
C ASP A 88 -17.42 23.84 -15.40
N ASN A 89 -16.36 23.45 -14.70
CA ASN A 89 -15.12 24.20 -14.58
C ASN A 89 -13.92 23.28 -14.34
N ASN A 90 -12.72 23.71 -14.73
CA ASN A 90 -11.48 22.96 -14.54
C ASN A 90 -10.86 23.12 -13.14
N ILE A 91 -11.25 24.15 -12.37
CA ILE A 91 -10.76 24.34 -11.01
C ILE A 91 -11.56 23.43 -10.08
N ILE A 92 -10.96 22.33 -9.64
CA ILE A 92 -11.61 21.34 -8.80
C ILE A 92 -11.16 21.54 -7.35
N SER A 93 -12.02 22.13 -6.56
CA SER A 93 -11.73 22.49 -5.16
C SER A 93 -11.95 21.36 -4.15
N ARG A 94 -12.88 20.43 -4.46
CA ARG A 94 -13.22 19.34 -3.55
C ARG A 94 -13.74 18.12 -4.31
N ILE A 95 -13.42 16.94 -3.79
CA ILE A 95 -13.94 15.66 -4.28
C ILE A 95 -14.48 14.89 -3.08
N GLN A 96 -15.68 14.29 -3.22
CA GLN A 96 -16.33 13.48 -2.19
C GLN A 96 -16.95 12.24 -2.82
N VAL A 97 -17.09 11.15 -2.07
CA VAL A 97 -17.80 9.94 -2.55
C VAL A 97 -19.30 10.25 -2.61
N ALA A 98 -19.97 9.91 -3.71
CA ALA A 98 -21.41 10.06 -3.90
C ALA A 98 -22.15 8.70 -3.99
N GLY A 99 -21.58 7.65 -3.41
CA GLY A 99 -22.04 6.25 -3.49
C GLY A 99 -20.96 5.33 -4.02
N ASN A 100 -21.33 4.13 -4.46
CA ASN A 100 -20.34 3.12 -4.83
C ASN A 100 -19.57 3.45 -6.11
N ASP A 101 -20.24 4.06 -7.08
CA ASP A 101 -19.75 4.30 -8.45
C ASP A 101 -19.80 5.77 -8.87
N LYS A 102 -19.92 6.68 -7.90
CA LYS A 102 -20.10 8.13 -8.16
C LYS A 102 -19.27 8.99 -7.22
N LEU A 103 -18.90 10.15 -7.75
CA LEU A 103 -18.20 11.20 -7.01
C LEU A 103 -18.94 12.53 -7.12
N TRP A 104 -18.95 13.27 -6.04
CA TRP A 104 -19.20 14.70 -6.06
C TRP A 104 -17.89 15.41 -6.38
N VAL A 105 -17.88 16.13 -7.50
CA VAL A 105 -16.73 16.92 -7.95
C VAL A 105 -17.12 18.39 -7.87
N GLN A 106 -16.70 19.06 -6.82
CA GLN A 106 -16.96 20.47 -6.63
C GLN A 106 -15.94 21.31 -7.38
N SER A 107 -16.43 22.12 -8.29
CA SER A 107 -15.66 23.08 -9.04
C SER A 107 -15.83 24.50 -8.49
N PHE A 108 -15.24 25.48 -9.16
CA PHE A 108 -15.43 26.89 -8.87
C PHE A 108 -16.87 27.38 -9.19
N LEU A 109 -17.55 26.75 -10.15
CA LEU A 109 -18.90 27.19 -10.59
C LEU A 109 -20.03 26.40 -9.93
N GLY A 110 -19.81 25.12 -9.59
CA GLY A 110 -20.87 24.28 -9.07
C GLY A 110 -20.39 22.93 -8.56
N ILE A 111 -21.33 22.01 -8.45
CA ILE A 111 -21.09 20.64 -8.01
C ILE A 111 -21.48 19.68 -9.13
N ASN A 112 -20.56 18.89 -9.58
CA ASN A 112 -20.78 17.92 -10.64
C ASN A 112 -20.95 16.52 -10.02
N LEU A 113 -21.92 15.75 -10.48
CA LEU A 113 -22.04 14.33 -10.22
C LEU A 113 -21.30 13.55 -11.30
N PHE A 114 -20.22 12.88 -10.94
CA PHE A 114 -19.34 12.16 -11.85
C PHE A 114 -19.48 10.65 -11.63
N SER A 115 -19.61 9.87 -12.71
CA SER A 115 -19.59 8.39 -12.66
C SER A 115 -18.17 7.88 -12.79
N THR A 116 -17.75 7.03 -11.85
CA THR A 116 -16.45 6.35 -11.91
C THR A 116 -16.44 5.14 -12.86
N ASP A 117 -17.62 4.58 -13.18
CA ASP A 117 -17.75 3.46 -14.11
C ASP A 117 -17.70 3.94 -15.58
N SER A 118 -18.48 4.98 -15.91
CA SER A 118 -18.50 5.52 -17.27
C SER A 118 -17.47 6.63 -17.52
N LEU A 119 -16.74 7.03 -16.49
CA LEU A 119 -15.75 8.12 -16.51
C LEU A 119 -16.29 9.41 -17.12
N SER A 120 -17.50 9.79 -16.71
CA SER A 120 -18.23 10.90 -17.29
C SER A 120 -19.11 11.64 -16.28
N VAL A 121 -19.41 12.90 -16.57
CA VAL A 121 -20.33 13.70 -15.75
C VAL A 121 -21.76 13.26 -16.02
N ILE A 122 -22.48 12.92 -14.95
CA ILE A 122 -23.91 12.56 -14.97
C ILE A 122 -24.76 13.82 -14.96
N ASP A 123 -24.46 14.76 -14.04
CA ASP A 123 -25.22 15.98 -13.87
C ASP A 123 -24.38 17.10 -13.25
N ASN A 124 -24.89 18.36 -13.39
CA ASN A 124 -24.26 19.57 -12.88
C ASN A 124 -25.28 20.34 -12.03
N TYR A 125 -24.90 20.75 -10.81
CA TYR A 125 -25.75 21.49 -9.89
C TYR A 125 -25.10 22.84 -9.56
N ILE A 126 -25.84 23.90 -9.84
CA ILE A 126 -25.40 25.29 -9.59
C ILE A 126 -26.30 25.89 -8.50
N PHE A 127 -25.68 26.55 -7.54
CA PHE A 127 -26.36 27.25 -6.43
C PHE A 127 -26.13 28.75 -6.61
N PRO A 128 -27.06 29.46 -7.30
CA PRO A 128 -26.89 30.87 -7.63
C PRO A 128 -26.78 31.75 -6.37
N ASN A 129 -25.81 32.66 -6.39
CA ASN A 129 -25.60 33.67 -5.34
C ASN A 129 -25.28 33.09 -3.94
N GLU A 130 -24.85 31.87 -3.84
CA GLU A 130 -24.49 31.24 -2.57
C GLU A 130 -23.18 30.42 -2.72
N GLU A 131 -22.24 30.72 -1.87
CA GLU A 131 -21.07 29.85 -1.68
C GLU A 131 -21.52 28.58 -0.96
N THR A 132 -21.26 27.43 -1.54
CA THR A 132 -21.71 26.14 -1.02
C THR A 132 -20.58 25.14 -0.99
N ILE A 133 -20.66 24.15 -0.07
CA ILE A 133 -19.73 23.03 0.02
C ILE A 133 -20.52 21.73 0.14
N VAL A 134 -20.15 20.74 -0.66
CA VAL A 134 -20.71 19.39 -0.57
C VAL A 134 -19.98 18.56 0.47
N TYR A 135 -20.76 17.86 1.28
CA TYR A 135 -20.30 16.87 2.26
C TYR A 135 -21.06 15.57 2.06
N SER A 136 -20.35 14.46 2.12
CA SER A 136 -20.95 13.13 1.99
C SER A 136 -20.22 12.08 2.81
N ASN A 137 -20.92 10.99 3.10
CA ASN A 137 -20.32 9.79 3.65
C ASN A 137 -20.04 8.76 2.55
N ARG A 138 -19.37 7.66 2.88
CA ARG A 138 -19.06 6.58 1.93
C ARG A 138 -20.30 5.84 1.41
N LYS A 139 -21.44 5.96 2.08
CA LYS A 139 -22.72 5.35 1.64
C LYS A 139 -23.45 6.18 0.59
N GLY A 140 -23.04 7.45 0.41
CA GLY A 140 -23.63 8.35 -0.58
C GLY A 140 -24.64 9.34 -0.01
N ASP A 141 -24.91 9.31 1.33
CA ASP A 141 -25.70 10.37 1.95
C ASP A 141 -24.98 11.70 1.79
N SER A 142 -25.64 12.67 1.17
CA SER A 142 -24.96 13.87 0.68
C SER A 142 -25.73 15.13 1.03
N TRP A 143 -25.03 16.09 1.60
CA TRP A 143 -25.52 17.38 2.00
C TRP A 143 -24.73 18.50 1.31
N VAL A 144 -25.41 19.57 0.98
CA VAL A 144 -24.77 20.81 0.55
C VAL A 144 -25.05 21.88 1.59
N LEU A 145 -23.97 22.39 2.15
CA LEU A 145 -23.97 23.43 3.15
C LEU A 145 -23.64 24.75 2.51
N GLY A 146 -24.57 25.70 2.57
CA GLY A 146 -24.38 27.11 2.24
C GLY A 146 -24.24 27.97 3.50
N LYS A 147 -23.92 29.26 3.34
CA LYS A 147 -23.84 30.20 4.47
C LYS A 147 -25.16 30.35 5.22
N ARG A 148 -26.29 30.22 4.53
CA ARG A 148 -27.63 30.39 5.07
C ARG A 148 -28.58 29.23 4.81
N ASN A 149 -28.26 28.36 3.84
CA ASN A 149 -29.15 27.32 3.38
C ASN A 149 -28.45 25.95 3.52
N LEU A 150 -29.28 24.95 3.72
CA LEU A 150 -28.89 23.55 3.79
C LEU A 150 -29.68 22.76 2.76
N TYR A 151 -29.03 21.88 2.03
CA TYR A 151 -29.64 21.03 1.02
C TYR A 151 -29.24 19.58 1.24
N TYR A 152 -30.16 18.66 0.93
CA TYR A 152 -29.92 17.24 0.94
C TYR A 152 -30.15 16.65 -0.45
N TYR A 153 -29.30 15.73 -0.89
CA TYR A 153 -29.43 15.08 -2.18
C TYR A 153 -30.44 13.95 -2.16
N ASN A 154 -31.51 14.11 -2.94
CA ASN A 154 -32.50 13.08 -3.15
C ASN A 154 -32.05 12.14 -4.27
N THR A 155 -31.64 10.91 -3.94
CA THR A 155 -31.17 9.91 -4.91
C THR A 155 -32.29 9.42 -5.86
N TYR A 156 -33.56 9.47 -5.43
CA TYR A 156 -34.70 9.06 -6.25
C TYR A 156 -35.04 10.11 -7.32
N HIS A 157 -35.07 11.39 -6.93
CA HIS A 157 -35.35 12.50 -7.86
C HIS A 157 -34.10 13.07 -8.52
N GLN A 158 -32.93 12.61 -8.12
CA GLN A 158 -31.62 13.07 -8.61
C GLN A 158 -31.44 14.61 -8.53
N CYS A 159 -31.89 15.22 -7.42
CA CYS A 159 -31.78 16.67 -7.20
C CYS A 159 -31.48 16.98 -5.74
N PHE A 160 -30.95 18.18 -5.52
CA PHE A 160 -30.79 18.73 -4.18
C PHE A 160 -32.08 19.44 -3.74
N ILE A 161 -32.62 19.04 -2.60
CA ILE A 161 -33.81 19.66 -2.00
C ILE A 161 -33.36 20.53 -0.84
N LYS A 162 -33.84 21.77 -0.82
CA LYS A 162 -33.55 22.74 0.22
C LYS A 162 -34.30 22.37 1.51
N ALA A 163 -33.60 22.43 2.64
CA ALA A 163 -34.22 22.23 3.94
C ALA A 163 -35.07 23.45 4.34
N ASP A 164 -36.31 23.19 4.77
CA ASP A 164 -37.18 24.20 5.28
C ASP A 164 -36.76 24.64 6.70
N SER A 165 -36.82 25.95 6.97
CA SER A 165 -36.67 26.50 8.32
C SER A 165 -35.33 26.34 9.04
N VAL A 166 -34.22 26.07 8.33
CA VAL A 166 -32.90 26.09 8.94
C VAL A 166 -32.41 27.54 9.08
N LYS A 167 -32.35 28.02 10.31
CA LYS A 167 -31.77 29.34 10.63
C LYS A 167 -30.34 29.15 11.12
N MET A 168 -29.41 29.16 10.20
CA MET A 168 -27.99 29.08 10.48
C MET A 168 -27.26 30.18 9.71
N HIS A 169 -26.28 30.80 10.32
CA HIS A 169 -25.37 31.71 9.64
C HIS A 169 -23.94 31.30 9.91
N LEU A 170 -23.23 30.94 8.87
CA LEU A 170 -21.82 30.48 8.95
C LEU A 170 -20.93 31.50 8.25
N ASP A 171 -20.00 32.07 8.99
CA ASP A 171 -19.03 33.01 8.44
C ASP A 171 -17.95 32.29 7.56
N ASN A 172 -17.62 31.05 7.89
CA ASN A 172 -16.65 30.22 7.16
C ASN A 172 -17.14 28.77 7.01
N LEU A 173 -17.24 28.30 5.77
CA LEU A 173 -17.76 26.98 5.43
C LEU A 173 -16.68 25.89 5.28
N ALA A 174 -15.45 26.26 5.09
CA ALA A 174 -14.46 25.37 4.45
C ALA A 174 -14.01 24.17 5.29
N GLN A 175 -14.18 24.17 6.63
CA GLN A 175 -13.60 23.13 7.47
C GLN A 175 -14.50 22.60 8.59
N CYS A 176 -15.78 22.97 8.58
CA CYS A 176 -16.62 22.86 9.76
C CYS A 176 -17.63 21.70 9.77
N ALA A 177 -17.66 20.83 8.75
CA ALA A 177 -18.70 19.82 8.70
C ALA A 177 -18.26 18.47 8.15
N PHE A 178 -18.97 17.41 8.55
CA PHE A 178 -18.85 16.05 8.01
C PHE A 178 -20.17 15.29 8.13
N VAL A 179 -20.35 14.26 7.31
CA VAL A 179 -21.53 13.38 7.35
C VAL A 179 -21.15 12.08 8.06
N ASP A 180 -21.93 11.70 9.06
CA ASP A 180 -21.69 10.45 9.80
C ASP A 180 -22.20 9.20 9.06
N ASP A 181 -21.92 8.02 9.60
CA ASP A 181 -22.32 6.74 8.99
C ASP A 181 -23.85 6.50 8.99
N LYS A 182 -24.62 7.32 9.67
CA LYS A 182 -26.09 7.29 9.71
C LYS A 182 -26.72 8.29 8.75
N GLY A 183 -25.90 9.05 8.01
CA GLY A 183 -26.33 10.07 7.06
C GLY A 183 -26.60 11.43 7.70
N GLY A 184 -26.31 11.63 8.99
CA GLY A 184 -26.47 12.90 9.68
C GLY A 184 -25.30 13.86 9.39
N LEU A 185 -25.61 15.13 9.15
CA LEU A 185 -24.62 16.19 8.98
C LEU A 185 -24.27 16.82 10.32
N HIS A 186 -23.01 16.77 10.69
CA HIS A 186 -22.44 17.48 11.83
C HIS A 186 -21.76 18.77 11.35
N VAL A 187 -22.10 19.89 11.95
CA VAL A 187 -21.49 21.18 11.66
C VAL A 187 -20.90 21.75 12.95
N VAL A 188 -19.61 22.08 12.92
CA VAL A 188 -18.84 22.62 14.03
C VAL A 188 -18.28 23.99 13.62
N PRO A 189 -18.94 25.09 13.90
CA PRO A 189 -18.44 26.42 13.59
C PRO A 189 -17.16 26.72 14.39
N ALA A 190 -16.21 27.38 13.76
CA ALA A 190 -14.89 27.64 14.36
C ALA A 190 -14.98 28.60 15.60
N ASN A 191 -15.98 29.47 15.65
CA ASN A 191 -16.11 30.50 16.68
C ASN A 191 -17.37 30.33 17.55
N ASP A 192 -18.01 29.16 17.50
CA ASP A 192 -19.23 28.89 18.26
C ASP A 192 -18.96 27.84 19.36
N THR A 193 -19.63 28.02 20.49
CA THR A 193 -19.65 27.04 21.59
C THR A 193 -20.64 25.90 21.33
N GLN A 194 -21.33 25.94 20.20
CA GLN A 194 -22.36 24.99 19.82
C GLN A 194 -21.90 24.14 18.60
N MET A 195 -22.29 22.89 18.61
CA MET A 195 -22.21 21.97 17.49
C MET A 195 -23.63 21.63 17.03
N TYR A 196 -23.87 21.68 15.74
CA TYR A 196 -25.16 21.37 15.14
C TYR A 196 -25.12 19.98 14.52
N HIS A 197 -26.16 19.19 14.75
CA HIS A 197 -26.40 17.92 14.12
C HIS A 197 -27.72 17.94 13.39
N PHE A 198 -27.70 17.70 12.09
CA PHE A 198 -28.87 17.64 11.23
C PHE A 198 -29.13 16.21 10.82
N SER A 199 -30.34 15.72 11.04
CA SER A 199 -30.80 14.42 10.57
C SER A 199 -32.11 14.56 9.81
N LEU A 200 -32.37 13.66 8.89
CA LEU A 200 -33.63 13.63 8.13
C LEU A 200 -34.79 13.26 9.06
N ASN A 201 -35.86 14.02 9.00
CA ASN A 201 -37.09 13.72 9.72
C ASN A 201 -38.16 13.20 8.76
N THR A 202 -38.57 14.02 7.80
CA THR A 202 -39.50 13.64 6.73
C THR A 202 -39.00 14.16 5.40
N PHE A 203 -39.24 13.38 4.36
CA PHE A 203 -38.68 13.62 3.04
C PHE A 203 -39.78 13.40 1.99
N SER A 204 -40.05 14.39 1.17
CA SER A 204 -40.93 14.33 0.01
C SER A 204 -40.25 14.88 -1.24
N SER A 205 -40.93 14.84 -2.39
CA SER A 205 -40.40 15.38 -3.63
C SER A 205 -40.02 16.86 -3.57
N ASP A 206 -40.73 17.63 -2.79
CA ASP A 206 -40.68 19.10 -2.82
C ASP A 206 -40.35 19.75 -1.47
N SER A 207 -40.28 18.96 -0.39
CA SER A 207 -39.98 19.49 0.95
C SER A 207 -39.05 18.55 1.73
N LEU A 208 -38.12 19.16 2.42
CA LEU A 208 -37.15 18.50 3.31
C LEU A 208 -37.32 19.06 4.73
N GLN A 209 -37.84 18.23 5.61
CA GLN A 209 -37.85 18.54 7.03
C GLN A 209 -36.66 17.90 7.73
N VAL A 210 -35.88 18.73 8.39
CA VAL A 210 -34.66 18.36 9.06
C VAL A 210 -34.83 18.49 10.57
N HIS A 211 -34.45 17.48 11.31
CA HIS A 211 -34.34 17.58 12.76
C HIS A 211 -32.97 18.14 13.12
N MET A 212 -32.94 19.31 13.73
CA MET A 212 -31.73 19.98 14.20
C MET A 212 -31.54 19.73 15.70
N GLN A 213 -30.45 19.11 16.08
CA GLN A 213 -30.00 19.02 17.47
C GLN A 213 -28.85 19.97 17.69
N VAL A 214 -28.89 20.70 18.77
CA VAL A 214 -27.80 21.58 19.20
C VAL A 214 -27.17 20.96 20.44
N ALA A 215 -25.89 20.73 20.39
CA ALA A 215 -25.10 20.23 21.51
C ALA A 215 -24.00 21.23 21.86
N SER A 216 -23.54 21.20 23.11
CA SER A 216 -22.34 21.94 23.47
C SER A 216 -21.18 21.43 22.66
N SER A 217 -20.45 22.32 22.02
CA SER A 217 -19.23 21.96 21.31
C SER A 217 -18.24 21.29 22.26
N PRO A 218 -17.58 20.20 21.90
CA PRO A 218 -16.49 19.64 22.71
C PRO A 218 -15.35 20.62 22.93
N LEU A 219 -15.43 21.72 22.23
CA LEU A 219 -14.47 22.81 22.17
C LEU A 219 -14.69 23.86 23.28
N HIS A 220 -15.18 23.52 24.42
CA HIS A 220 -15.60 24.36 25.57
C HIS A 220 -14.84 25.70 25.85
N SER A 221 -13.86 26.09 25.06
CA SER A 221 -13.14 27.34 25.21
C SER A 221 -13.62 28.38 24.21
N LYS A 222 -13.79 29.62 24.69
CA LYS A 222 -14.21 30.76 23.86
C LYS A 222 -13.19 31.17 22.79
N HIS A 223 -12.02 30.60 22.81
CA HIS A 223 -10.88 30.99 21.97
C HIS A 223 -10.12 29.75 21.47
N ILE A 224 -10.53 29.22 20.33
CA ILE A 224 -9.85 28.16 19.63
C ILE A 224 -8.98 28.78 18.55
N LYS A 225 -7.71 28.42 18.53
CA LYS A 225 -6.77 28.91 17.52
C LYS A 225 -6.94 28.22 16.18
N ASN A 226 -7.16 26.91 16.19
CA ASN A 226 -7.32 26.11 14.98
C ASN A 226 -8.22 24.90 15.23
N THR A 227 -8.98 24.52 14.21
CA THR A 227 -9.85 23.35 14.18
C THR A 227 -9.59 22.56 12.91
N PHE A 228 -9.53 21.25 13.03
CA PHE A 228 -9.29 20.30 11.94
C PHE A 228 -10.37 19.22 11.96
N ILE A 229 -10.85 18.79 10.82
CA ILE A 229 -11.88 17.74 10.75
C ILE A 229 -11.45 16.72 9.70
N GLN A 230 -11.30 15.47 10.13
CA GLN A 230 -11.03 14.35 9.22
C GLN A 230 -11.71 13.08 9.75
N GLY A 231 -12.55 12.46 8.91
CA GLY A 231 -13.12 11.13 9.18
C GLY A 231 -13.92 11.03 10.49
N GLY A 232 -14.63 12.10 10.91
CA GLY A 232 -15.39 12.11 12.16
C GLY A 232 -14.55 12.39 13.42
N VAL A 233 -13.25 12.67 13.26
CA VAL A 233 -12.38 13.15 14.33
C VAL A 233 -12.16 14.66 14.17
N ILE A 234 -12.39 15.39 15.25
CA ILE A 234 -12.15 16.83 15.32
C ILE A 234 -10.86 17.06 16.11
N GLY A 235 -9.85 17.60 15.45
CA GLY A 235 -8.66 18.13 16.12
C GLY A 235 -8.83 19.62 16.44
N PHE A 236 -8.37 20.08 17.58
CA PHE A 236 -8.39 21.51 17.92
C PHE A 236 -7.25 21.90 18.85
N ILE A 237 -6.86 23.15 18.74
CA ILE A 237 -5.82 23.77 19.56
C ILE A 237 -6.44 24.96 20.30
N ASP A 238 -6.34 24.97 21.62
CA ASP A 238 -6.84 26.05 22.46
C ASP A 238 -5.85 27.22 22.61
N GLU A 239 -6.25 28.25 23.37
CA GLU A 239 -5.38 29.42 23.64
C GLU A 239 -4.10 29.07 24.40
N ALA A 240 -4.11 28.02 25.20
CA ALA A 240 -2.93 27.54 25.91
C ALA A 240 -1.97 26.78 24.99
N TYR A 241 -2.34 26.58 23.70
CA TYR A 241 -1.67 25.75 22.72
C TYR A 241 -1.72 24.27 23.05
N ASP A 242 -2.75 23.82 23.75
CA ASP A 242 -2.99 22.41 23.98
C ASP A 242 -3.74 21.81 22.81
N LEU A 243 -3.17 20.75 22.22
CA LEU A 243 -3.76 20.00 21.12
C LEU A 243 -4.61 18.85 21.64
N TYR A 244 -5.83 18.79 21.18
CA TYR A 244 -6.80 17.74 21.49
C TYR A 244 -7.33 17.09 20.23
N LEU A 245 -7.72 15.82 20.34
CA LEU A 245 -8.55 15.10 19.37
C LEU A 245 -9.87 14.73 20.03
N TYR A 246 -10.97 14.91 19.31
CA TYR A 246 -12.31 14.52 19.73
C TYR A 246 -12.94 13.60 18.69
N ASP A 247 -13.20 12.36 19.09
CA ASP A 247 -13.93 11.38 18.28
C ASP A 247 -15.44 11.59 18.50
N VAL A 248 -16.13 12.03 17.46
CA VAL A 248 -17.57 12.35 17.53
C VAL A 248 -18.40 11.09 17.76
N SER A 249 -18.01 9.97 17.16
CA SER A 249 -18.73 8.69 17.27
C SER A 249 -18.67 8.13 18.69
N LYS A 250 -17.50 8.21 19.32
CA LYS A 250 -17.24 7.73 20.69
C LYS A 250 -17.55 8.79 21.76
N LYS A 251 -17.78 10.03 21.36
CA LYS A 251 -17.92 11.18 22.26
C LYS A 251 -16.76 11.31 23.26
N SER A 252 -15.55 10.96 22.81
CA SER A 252 -14.36 10.94 23.65
C SER A 252 -13.36 12.02 23.23
N LYS A 253 -12.86 12.77 24.21
CA LYS A 253 -11.84 13.80 24.04
C LYS A 253 -10.50 13.26 24.55
N MET A 254 -9.46 13.35 23.73
CA MET A 254 -8.11 12.93 24.06
C MET A 254 -7.18 14.15 24.01
N TYR A 255 -6.46 14.41 25.10
CA TYR A 255 -5.36 15.35 25.10
C TYR A 255 -4.15 14.71 24.43
N ILE A 256 -3.50 15.44 23.53
CA ILE A 256 -2.30 14.98 22.83
C ILE A 256 -1.06 15.57 23.48
N ARG A 257 -0.90 16.89 23.41
CA ARG A 257 0.24 17.60 23.99
C ARG A 257 0.11 19.12 23.84
N ASN A 258 0.98 19.84 24.55
CA ASN A 258 1.17 21.27 24.29
C ASN A 258 2.05 21.46 23.04
N VAL A 259 1.61 22.32 22.12
CA VAL A 259 2.27 22.57 20.82
C VAL A 259 2.81 23.99 20.68
N ARG A 260 2.93 24.75 21.76
CA ARG A 260 3.39 26.16 21.76
C ARG A 260 4.77 26.32 21.10
N GLU A 261 5.74 25.47 21.45
CA GLU A 261 7.08 25.50 20.89
C GLU A 261 7.07 25.23 19.39
N LEU A 262 6.23 24.28 18.95
CA LEU A 262 6.08 23.93 17.53
C LEU A 262 5.45 25.09 16.75
N TYR A 263 4.43 25.73 17.30
CA TYR A 263 3.83 26.93 16.72
C TYR A 263 4.84 28.08 16.59
N THR A 264 5.66 28.30 17.61
CA THR A 264 6.70 29.33 17.58
C THR A 264 7.77 29.03 16.53
N LYS A 265 8.14 27.75 16.38
CA LYS A 265 9.20 27.32 15.48
C LYS A 265 8.75 27.23 14.02
N TYR A 266 7.54 26.68 13.77
CA TYR A 266 7.07 26.30 12.44
C TYR A 266 5.86 27.11 11.95
N GLY A 267 5.29 27.96 12.76
CA GLY A 267 4.09 28.75 12.43
C GLY A 267 2.79 27.96 12.55
N ASN A 268 1.76 28.42 11.82
CA ASN A 268 0.42 27.85 11.90
C ASN A 268 0.34 26.45 11.28
N PHE A 269 -0.45 25.59 11.90
CA PHE A 269 -0.79 24.30 11.38
C PHE A 269 -1.96 24.41 10.38
N ILE A 270 -1.93 23.61 9.32
CA ILE A 270 -3.04 23.51 8.34
C ILE A 270 -3.99 22.43 8.77
N ASP A 271 -3.44 21.23 9.02
CA ASP A 271 -4.22 20.04 9.36
C ASP A 271 -3.50 19.17 10.39
N VAL A 272 -4.25 18.44 11.21
CA VAL A 272 -3.75 17.50 12.19
C VAL A 272 -4.58 16.22 12.13
N PHE A 273 -3.94 15.10 11.88
CA PHE A 273 -4.64 13.84 11.70
C PHE A 273 -3.86 12.64 12.25
N PRO A 274 -4.58 11.61 12.75
CA PRO A 274 -3.97 10.36 13.15
C PRO A 274 -3.47 9.58 11.93
N PHE A 275 -2.29 9.00 12.05
CA PHE A 275 -1.70 8.15 11.03
C PHE A 275 -0.93 7.01 11.70
N TYR A 276 -1.51 5.81 11.74
CA TYR A 276 -1.09 4.71 12.60
C TYR A 276 -1.07 5.10 14.08
N ASP A 277 0.04 4.86 14.76
CA ASP A 277 0.26 5.22 16.17
C ASP A 277 0.74 6.65 16.36
N ASP A 278 0.93 7.40 15.25
CA ASP A 278 1.45 8.75 15.24
C ASP A 278 0.36 9.77 14.93
N ILE A 279 0.65 11.01 15.24
CA ILE A 279 -0.15 12.16 14.79
C ILE A 279 0.71 12.97 13.83
N LEU A 280 0.20 13.20 12.63
CA LEU A 280 0.84 14.02 11.63
C LEU A 280 0.23 15.42 11.63
N VAL A 281 1.09 16.40 11.43
CA VAL A 281 0.73 17.83 11.38
C VAL A 281 1.27 18.39 10.07
N THR A 282 0.40 18.98 9.26
CA THR A 282 0.80 19.73 8.07
C THR A 282 0.95 21.21 8.42
N LEU A 283 2.01 21.84 7.88
CA LEU A 283 2.40 23.20 8.23
C LEU A 283 2.02 24.20 7.13
N HIS A 284 1.57 25.39 7.53
CA HIS A 284 1.29 26.47 6.58
C HIS A 284 2.55 26.93 5.82
N THR A 285 3.70 26.84 6.46
CA THR A 285 5.01 27.18 5.86
C THR A 285 5.59 26.09 4.96
N GLY A 286 4.82 24.99 4.78
CA GLY A 286 5.26 23.79 4.08
C GLY A 286 5.90 22.77 5.02
N GLY A 287 5.63 21.50 4.72
CA GLY A 287 6.19 20.38 5.47
C GLY A 287 5.19 19.61 6.31
N VAL A 288 5.65 18.48 6.81
CA VAL A 288 4.91 17.57 7.69
C VAL A 288 5.75 17.26 8.92
N LEU A 289 5.15 17.44 10.07
CA LEU A 289 5.72 17.02 11.35
C LEU A 289 5.04 15.73 11.82
N ARG A 290 5.83 14.85 12.41
CA ARG A 290 5.35 13.68 13.14
C ARG A 290 5.41 13.96 14.63
N LEU A 291 4.28 13.88 15.30
CA LEU A 291 4.18 13.94 16.75
C LEU A 291 4.09 12.52 17.29
N MET A 292 5.12 12.06 17.96
CA MET A 292 5.13 10.75 18.59
C MET A 292 4.48 10.83 19.97
N ALA A 293 3.52 9.97 20.27
CA ALA A 293 2.81 9.96 21.56
C ALA A 293 3.75 9.73 22.76
N SER A 294 4.88 9.03 22.55
CA SER A 294 5.83 8.65 23.60
C SER A 294 7.07 9.55 23.71
N GLN A 295 7.25 10.52 22.81
CA GLN A 295 8.46 11.35 22.78
C GLN A 295 8.15 12.85 22.88
N GLN A 296 9.01 13.55 23.59
CA GLN A 296 8.90 14.99 23.81
C GLN A 296 9.17 15.82 22.53
N TYR A 297 9.73 15.21 21.50
CA TYR A 297 10.16 15.89 20.27
C TYR A 297 9.27 15.52 19.08
N ALA A 298 9.05 16.51 18.20
CA ALA A 298 8.46 16.30 16.88
C ALA A 298 9.57 16.00 15.87
N GLU A 299 9.37 15.01 15.01
CA GLU A 299 10.27 14.68 13.93
C GLU A 299 9.82 15.35 12.63
N ASP A 300 10.72 16.07 11.95
CA ASP A 300 10.46 16.58 10.60
C ASP A 300 10.42 15.40 9.62
N LEU A 301 9.23 15.01 9.15
CA LEU A 301 9.10 13.97 8.13
C LEU A 301 9.50 14.50 6.75
N MET A 302 9.16 15.72 6.47
CA MET A 302 9.44 16.38 5.20
C MET A 302 9.46 17.89 5.37
N ARG A 303 10.49 18.55 4.85
CA ARG A 303 10.45 19.97 4.53
C ARG A 303 10.12 20.15 3.06
N VAL A 304 9.05 20.85 2.78
CA VAL A 304 8.71 21.31 1.43
C VAL A 304 8.55 22.82 1.54
N ASP A 305 9.24 23.57 0.69
CA ASP A 305 9.07 25.03 0.62
C ASP A 305 7.73 25.44 -0.03
N LEU A 306 6.81 24.51 -0.19
CA LEU A 306 5.51 24.68 -0.84
C LEU A 306 4.39 24.38 0.14
N ARG A 307 3.31 25.15 0.06
CA ARG A 307 2.09 24.93 0.85
C ARG A 307 1.47 23.57 0.55
N ILE A 308 0.90 22.97 1.57
CA ILE A 308 0.06 21.78 1.44
C ILE A 308 -1.38 22.24 1.40
N PHE A 309 -2.10 21.89 0.33
CA PHE A 309 -3.52 22.24 0.15
C PHE A 309 -4.46 21.13 0.60
N SER A 310 -4.04 19.89 0.51
CA SER A 310 -4.87 18.74 0.84
C SER A 310 -4.06 17.58 1.38
N ALA A 311 -4.68 16.79 2.24
CA ALA A 311 -4.12 15.55 2.77
C ALA A 311 -5.16 14.44 2.76
N TYR A 312 -4.73 13.22 2.47
CA TYR A 312 -5.56 12.02 2.53
C TYR A 312 -4.76 10.87 3.12
N THR A 313 -5.33 10.17 4.09
CA THR A 313 -4.71 9.00 4.73
C THR A 313 -5.41 7.72 4.33
N ASP A 314 -4.67 6.81 3.71
CA ASP A 314 -5.09 5.43 3.55
C ASP A 314 -4.50 4.61 4.71
N ASN A 315 -5.32 4.42 5.74
CA ASN A 315 -4.90 3.66 6.93
C ASN A 315 -4.82 2.15 6.70
N GLN A 316 -5.42 1.62 5.62
CA GLN A 316 -5.34 0.19 5.30
C GLN A 316 -3.98 -0.14 4.68
N GLN A 317 -3.54 0.67 3.73
CA GLN A 317 -2.25 0.50 3.07
C GLN A 317 -1.11 1.26 3.77
N GLY A 318 -1.43 2.14 4.70
CA GLY A 318 -0.45 2.96 5.40
C GLY A 318 0.20 4.00 4.51
N ILE A 319 -0.58 4.65 3.68
CA ILE A 319 -0.13 5.66 2.75
C ILE A 319 -0.71 7.02 3.14
N LEU A 320 0.16 8.02 3.21
CA LEU A 320 -0.23 9.41 3.30
C LEU A 320 -0.03 10.08 1.94
N TRP A 321 -1.08 10.72 1.45
CA TRP A 321 -1.07 11.51 0.23
C TRP A 321 -1.20 12.99 0.57
N LEU A 322 -0.32 13.82 0.02
CA LEU A 322 -0.30 15.26 0.23
C LEU A 322 -0.41 15.98 -1.11
N GLY A 323 -1.41 16.81 -1.26
CA GLY A 323 -1.54 17.74 -2.38
C GLY A 323 -0.84 19.05 -2.08
N THR A 324 0.07 19.47 -2.94
CA THR A 324 0.91 20.66 -2.74
C THR A 324 0.53 21.80 -3.67
N ASP A 325 1.01 22.99 -3.36
CA ASP A 325 0.92 24.19 -4.21
C ASP A 325 2.13 24.23 -5.15
N GLY A 326 2.07 23.47 -6.25
CA GLY A 326 3.07 23.53 -7.32
C GLY A 326 4.06 22.37 -7.43
N ASN A 327 4.05 21.40 -6.50
CA ASN A 327 4.92 20.21 -6.59
C ASN A 327 4.15 18.91 -6.86
N GLY A 328 2.85 19.01 -7.16
CA GLY A 328 2.00 17.87 -7.41
C GLY A 328 1.56 17.15 -6.14
N VAL A 329 1.41 15.84 -6.25
CA VAL A 329 1.03 14.95 -5.14
C VAL A 329 2.27 14.28 -4.57
N VAL A 330 2.45 14.36 -3.26
CA VAL A 330 3.51 13.63 -2.56
C VAL A 330 2.90 12.43 -1.85
N LYS A 331 3.33 11.24 -2.22
CA LYS A 331 2.95 9.98 -1.61
C LYS A 331 3.98 9.60 -0.57
N PHE A 332 3.57 9.46 0.70
CA PHE A 332 4.40 8.92 1.77
C PHE A 332 3.97 7.51 2.12
N THR A 333 4.93 6.61 2.21
CA THR A 333 4.72 5.26 2.73
C THR A 333 5.65 5.04 3.91
N LYS A 334 5.14 4.47 5.00
CA LYS A 334 6.00 4.00 6.07
C LYS A 334 6.97 3.01 5.44
N LYS A 335 8.28 3.19 5.68
CA LYS A 335 9.27 2.18 5.34
C LYS A 335 8.99 0.97 6.22
N ASN A 336 7.99 0.19 5.82
CA ASN A 336 7.76 -1.07 6.47
C ASN A 336 8.95 -1.95 6.12
N ALA A 337 9.57 -2.54 7.12
CA ALA A 337 10.57 -3.59 6.97
C ALA A 337 10.02 -4.85 6.27
N LEU A 338 8.79 -4.80 5.72
CA LEU A 338 8.14 -5.86 4.96
C LEU A 338 8.76 -6.11 3.59
N VAL A 339 9.46 -5.12 3.02
CA VAL A 339 10.18 -5.29 1.75
C VAL A 339 11.64 -4.95 1.99
N THR A 340 12.44 -5.99 2.16
CA THR A 340 13.89 -5.87 2.24
C THR A 340 14.49 -6.23 0.87
N ASN A 341 15.21 -5.29 0.25
CA ASN A 341 15.96 -5.56 -0.96
C ASN A 341 17.28 -6.25 -0.61
N LEU A 342 17.41 -7.52 -0.97
CA LEU A 342 18.63 -8.27 -0.83
C LEU A 342 19.29 -8.41 -2.22
N LEU A 343 20.32 -7.60 -2.48
CA LEU A 343 21.11 -7.72 -3.70
C LEU A 343 22.23 -8.75 -3.47
N LEU A 344 22.13 -9.89 -4.13
CA LEU A 344 23.07 -11.01 -3.93
C LEU A 344 24.50 -10.65 -4.27
N ASN A 345 24.73 -9.78 -5.26
CA ASN A 345 26.06 -9.27 -5.61
C ASN A 345 26.68 -8.39 -4.51
N HIS A 346 25.88 -7.84 -3.58
CA HIS A 346 26.40 -7.18 -2.38
C HIS A 346 26.88 -8.16 -1.32
N LEU A 347 26.34 -9.40 -1.32
CA LEU A 347 26.80 -10.46 -0.43
C LEU A 347 28.13 -11.04 -0.91
N SER A 348 28.29 -11.22 -2.21
CA SER A 348 29.53 -11.61 -2.86
C SER A 348 29.54 -11.17 -4.32
N PRO A 349 30.58 -10.46 -4.80
CA PRO A 349 30.71 -10.08 -6.21
C PRO A 349 30.79 -11.28 -7.18
N ALA A 350 31.10 -12.48 -6.65
CA ALA A 350 31.16 -13.70 -7.45
C ALA A 350 29.78 -14.26 -7.83
N ILE A 351 28.70 -13.80 -7.20
CA ILE A 351 27.34 -14.28 -7.47
C ILE A 351 26.76 -13.55 -8.69
N SER A 352 26.12 -14.29 -9.59
CA SER A 352 25.49 -13.74 -10.82
C SER A 352 24.25 -12.89 -10.54
N GLY A 353 23.65 -13.02 -9.36
CA GLY A 353 22.48 -12.27 -8.94
C GLY A 353 21.12 -12.77 -9.47
N GLN A 354 21.10 -13.81 -10.32
CA GLN A 354 19.84 -14.36 -10.83
C GLN A 354 19.23 -15.37 -9.85
N VAL A 355 18.13 -14.99 -9.20
CA VAL A 355 17.35 -15.86 -8.31
C VAL A 355 16.36 -16.70 -9.13
N ARG A 356 16.28 -18.01 -8.82
CA ARG A 356 15.36 -18.96 -9.45
C ARG A 356 14.36 -19.55 -8.46
N GLY A 357 14.80 -19.92 -7.28
CA GLY A 357 13.98 -20.48 -6.23
C GLY A 357 14.22 -19.78 -4.91
N ILE A 358 13.18 -19.65 -4.09
CA ILE A 358 13.26 -19.06 -2.76
C ILE A 358 12.38 -19.84 -1.80
N MET A 359 12.88 -20.09 -0.61
CA MET A 359 12.15 -20.78 0.45
C MET A 359 12.66 -20.34 1.82
N THR A 360 11.76 -20.30 2.81
CA THR A 360 12.14 -20.17 4.21
C THR A 360 11.83 -21.46 4.95
N ASP A 361 12.71 -21.84 5.87
CA ASP A 361 12.49 -23.00 6.73
C ASP A 361 11.93 -22.60 8.10
N ARG A 362 11.64 -23.57 8.95
CA ARG A 362 11.12 -23.33 10.30
C ARG A 362 12.13 -22.72 11.27
N TYR A 363 13.40 -22.72 10.93
CA TYR A 363 14.47 -22.15 11.74
C TYR A 363 14.74 -20.67 11.42
N GLY A 364 13.97 -20.07 10.49
CA GLY A 364 14.19 -18.70 10.04
C GLY A 364 15.36 -18.58 9.06
N THR A 365 15.76 -19.67 8.41
CA THR A 365 16.78 -19.65 7.36
C THR A 365 16.13 -19.34 6.01
N LEU A 366 16.68 -18.40 5.27
CA LEU A 366 16.32 -18.12 3.89
C LEU A 366 17.22 -18.90 2.94
N TRP A 367 16.60 -19.73 2.10
CA TRP A 367 17.25 -20.51 1.07
C TRP A 367 16.98 -19.90 -0.31
N ILE A 368 18.05 -19.64 -1.09
CA ILE A 368 17.96 -19.00 -2.40
C ILE A 368 18.64 -19.86 -3.44
N GLY A 369 17.88 -20.40 -4.37
CA GLY A 369 18.39 -21.07 -5.56
C GLY A 369 18.80 -20.05 -6.61
N THR A 370 20.02 -20.17 -7.14
CA THR A 370 20.60 -19.23 -8.11
C THR A 370 20.78 -19.87 -9.49
N LYS A 371 20.90 -19.03 -10.50
CA LYS A 371 21.23 -19.49 -11.85
C LYS A 371 22.75 -19.67 -11.98
N GLY A 372 23.25 -20.84 -11.59
CA GLY A 372 24.63 -21.24 -11.80
C GLY A 372 25.56 -21.18 -10.60
N ASP A 373 25.17 -20.44 -9.55
CA ASP A 373 26.03 -20.24 -8.38
C ASP A 373 25.73 -21.23 -7.23
N GLY A 374 24.63 -22.00 -7.32
CA GLY A 374 24.27 -22.95 -6.28
C GLY A 374 23.12 -22.49 -5.38
N LEU A 375 23.01 -23.10 -4.21
CA LEU A 375 21.98 -22.84 -3.22
C LEU A 375 22.56 -22.01 -2.06
N ILE A 376 22.15 -20.76 -1.93
CA ILE A 376 22.59 -19.86 -0.87
C ILE A 376 21.74 -20.09 0.36
N CYS A 377 22.39 -20.14 1.53
CA CYS A 377 21.79 -20.28 2.85
C CYS A 377 22.08 -19.02 3.67
N ILE A 378 21.04 -18.37 4.13
CA ILE A 378 21.08 -17.17 4.98
C ILE A 378 20.36 -17.48 6.29
N PRO A 379 21.09 -17.91 7.34
CA PRO A 379 20.51 -18.11 8.66
C PRO A 379 19.97 -16.83 9.25
N ASP A 380 18.88 -16.92 10.03
CA ASP A 380 18.29 -15.77 10.75
C ASP A 380 18.09 -14.52 9.88
N TYR A 381 17.61 -14.68 8.62
CA TYR A 381 17.53 -13.60 7.63
C TYR A 381 16.72 -12.36 8.09
N GLN A 382 15.92 -12.49 9.14
CA GLN A 382 15.14 -11.39 9.73
C GLN A 382 15.99 -10.49 10.65
N LYS A 383 17.16 -10.94 11.04
CA LYS A 383 18.14 -10.15 11.80
C LYS A 383 19.13 -9.50 10.84
N ASP A 384 19.77 -8.41 11.27
CA ASP A 384 20.88 -7.83 10.53
C ASP A 384 22.01 -8.87 10.41
N PHE A 385 22.24 -9.37 9.19
CA PHE A 385 23.30 -10.33 8.93
C PHE A 385 24.58 -9.61 8.51
N ASP A 386 25.66 -9.96 9.18
CA ASP A 386 26.99 -9.37 8.97
C ASP A 386 27.75 -9.93 7.73
N GLY A 387 27.10 -10.76 6.93
CA GLY A 387 27.67 -11.43 5.77
C GLY A 387 28.65 -12.58 6.07
N LYS A 388 29.02 -12.79 7.35
CA LYS A 388 30.02 -13.80 7.73
C LYS A 388 29.42 -15.19 7.93
N SER A 389 28.13 -15.27 8.25
CA SER A 389 27.40 -16.52 8.51
C SER A 389 26.66 -17.05 7.29
N LEU A 390 27.05 -16.64 6.07
CA LEU A 390 26.42 -17.05 4.83
C LEU A 390 27.15 -18.24 4.20
N PHE A 391 26.37 -19.18 3.69
CA PHE A 391 26.92 -20.38 3.06
C PHE A 391 26.33 -20.59 1.66
N ILE A 392 27.10 -21.29 0.83
CA ILE A 392 26.64 -21.75 -0.46
C ILE A 392 26.80 -23.27 -0.53
N TYR A 393 25.75 -23.94 -0.99
CA TYR A 393 25.70 -25.39 -1.15
C TYR A 393 25.72 -25.79 -2.61
N SER A 394 26.47 -26.82 -2.91
CA SER A 394 26.50 -27.47 -4.21
C SER A 394 26.68 -29.00 -4.01
N PRO A 395 26.62 -29.82 -5.06
CA PRO A 395 26.93 -31.24 -4.94
C PRO A 395 28.33 -31.54 -4.38
N LYS A 396 29.25 -30.57 -4.47
CA LYS A 396 30.61 -30.68 -3.92
C LYS A 396 30.69 -30.38 -2.42
N GLY A 397 29.59 -29.92 -1.83
CA GLY A 397 29.50 -29.61 -0.40
C GLY A 397 29.12 -28.16 -0.08
N LYS A 398 29.32 -27.80 1.19
CA LYS A 398 29.06 -26.49 1.79
C LYS A 398 30.32 -25.64 1.82
N LEU A 399 30.23 -24.39 1.40
CA LEU A 399 31.34 -23.43 1.46
C LEU A 399 30.83 -22.13 2.10
N PRO A 400 31.65 -21.44 2.95
CA PRO A 400 31.37 -20.08 3.33
C PRO A 400 31.26 -19.16 2.10
N LEU A 401 30.28 -18.30 2.04
CA LEU A 401 30.06 -17.43 0.87
C LEU A 401 31.24 -16.49 0.62
N ALA A 402 31.93 -16.06 1.68
CA ALA A 402 33.15 -15.25 1.57
C ALA A 402 34.29 -15.92 0.79
N ASN A 403 34.30 -17.26 0.75
CA ASN A 403 35.31 -18.07 0.03
C ASN A 403 34.80 -18.54 -1.34
N TYR A 404 33.58 -18.12 -1.74
CA TYR A 404 33.03 -18.54 -3.02
C TYR A 404 33.71 -17.80 -4.18
N MET A 405 34.36 -18.56 -5.00
CA MET A 405 34.80 -18.13 -6.32
C MET A 405 33.90 -18.77 -7.36
N ARG A 406 33.48 -18.01 -8.39
CA ARG A 406 32.58 -18.47 -9.44
C ARG A 406 32.95 -19.88 -9.89
N GLY A 407 32.12 -20.84 -9.54
CA GLY A 407 32.38 -22.27 -9.62
C GLY A 407 31.42 -23.03 -10.52
N PRO A 408 31.39 -24.35 -10.43
CA PRO A 408 30.69 -25.19 -11.38
C PRO A 408 29.19 -24.89 -11.39
N ASN A 409 28.66 -24.83 -12.57
CA ASN A 409 27.27 -24.66 -12.97
C ASN A 409 26.31 -25.56 -12.16
N PHE A 410 25.76 -25.04 -11.05
CA PHE A 410 24.74 -25.70 -10.27
C PHE A 410 23.52 -24.80 -10.22
N TYR A 411 22.42 -25.24 -10.82
CA TYR A 411 21.24 -24.42 -11.13
C TYR A 411 19.99 -24.91 -10.37
N PRO A 412 19.85 -24.63 -9.05
CA PRO A 412 18.61 -24.92 -8.33
C PRO A 412 17.51 -23.98 -8.80
N VAL A 413 16.43 -24.56 -9.34
CA VAL A 413 15.32 -23.82 -9.93
C VAL A 413 14.14 -23.74 -8.97
N PHE A 414 13.87 -24.84 -8.23
CA PHE A 414 12.69 -24.94 -7.37
C PHE A 414 13.02 -25.60 -6.03
N LEU A 415 12.44 -25.08 -4.96
CA LEU A 415 12.62 -25.57 -3.59
C LEU A 415 11.25 -25.92 -3.01
N LEU A 416 11.11 -27.09 -2.39
CA LEU A 416 9.88 -27.51 -1.72
C LEU A 416 10.20 -28.30 -0.45
N LYS A 417 9.66 -27.84 0.69
CA LYS A 417 9.72 -28.57 1.95
C LYS A 417 9.04 -29.93 1.83
N LYS A 418 9.66 -31.00 2.36
CA LYS A 418 9.05 -32.32 2.42
C LYS A 418 7.83 -32.34 3.35
N LYS A 419 6.81 -33.14 2.98
CA LYS A 419 5.58 -33.31 3.78
C LYS A 419 5.78 -34.16 5.05
N ASN A 420 6.73 -35.07 5.03
CA ASN A 420 7.07 -35.82 6.25
C ASN A 420 7.64 -34.85 7.29
N ASN A 421 7.52 -35.20 8.58
CA ASN A 421 7.97 -34.34 9.68
C ASN A 421 9.49 -34.07 9.71
N SER A 422 10.24 -34.44 8.67
CA SER A 422 11.65 -34.06 8.51
C SER A 422 11.75 -32.59 8.07
N ASP A 423 12.85 -31.94 8.43
CA ASP A 423 13.13 -30.58 7.99
C ASP A 423 13.70 -30.52 6.57
N ASP A 424 14.00 -31.68 6.00
CA ASP A 424 14.55 -31.82 4.66
C ASP A 424 13.64 -31.18 3.61
N PHE A 425 14.21 -30.75 2.51
CA PHE A 425 13.45 -30.17 1.39
C PHE A 425 13.97 -30.63 0.04
N TRP A 426 13.04 -30.71 -0.93
CA TRP A 426 13.36 -31.04 -2.31
C TRP A 426 13.97 -29.86 -3.06
N VAL A 427 14.92 -30.16 -3.96
CA VAL A 427 15.56 -29.18 -4.83
C VAL A 427 15.47 -29.66 -6.27
N GLY A 428 14.65 -28.98 -7.07
CA GLY A 428 14.50 -29.20 -8.50
C GLY A 428 15.59 -28.46 -9.28
N MET A 429 16.19 -29.12 -10.24
CA MET A 429 17.34 -28.61 -11.01
C MET A 429 17.00 -28.35 -12.46
N SER A 430 17.85 -27.56 -13.13
CA SER A 430 17.74 -27.30 -14.57
C SER A 430 18.38 -28.39 -15.47
N ASP A 431 19.00 -29.40 -14.87
CA ASP A 431 19.73 -30.45 -15.60
C ASP A 431 19.07 -31.84 -15.47
N SER A 432 17.76 -31.89 -15.27
CA SER A 432 16.99 -33.13 -15.09
C SER A 432 17.29 -33.90 -13.80
N LEU A 433 18.02 -33.31 -12.88
CA LEU A 433 18.38 -33.94 -11.62
C LEU A 433 17.44 -33.47 -10.50
N LEU A 434 17.17 -34.34 -9.58
CA LEU A 434 16.45 -34.07 -8.37
C LEU A 434 17.37 -34.26 -7.18
N TYR A 435 17.42 -33.26 -6.32
CA TYR A 435 18.14 -33.31 -5.06
C TYR A 435 17.19 -33.12 -3.90
N TYR A 436 17.67 -33.44 -2.71
CA TYR A 436 17.10 -32.93 -1.47
C TYR A 436 18.22 -32.45 -0.55
N TYR A 437 17.92 -31.45 0.24
CA TYR A 437 18.78 -31.02 1.32
C TYR A 437 18.46 -31.82 2.56
N SER A 438 19.45 -32.43 3.18
CA SER A 438 19.31 -33.15 4.46
C SER A 438 19.89 -32.31 5.59
N TYR A 439 19.03 -31.93 6.54
CA TYR A 439 19.46 -31.24 7.75
C TYR A 439 20.35 -32.10 8.64
N GLN A 440 20.10 -33.40 8.67
CA GLN A 440 20.91 -34.32 9.47
C GLN A 440 22.35 -34.40 8.95
N GLU A 441 22.53 -34.35 7.62
CA GLU A 441 23.85 -34.47 6.98
C GLU A 441 24.45 -33.09 6.61
N ASP A 442 23.70 -32.02 6.79
CA ASP A 442 24.06 -30.65 6.38
C ASP A 442 24.61 -30.57 4.94
N ARG A 443 23.95 -31.26 4.00
CA ARG A 443 24.37 -31.29 2.59
C ARG A 443 23.25 -31.60 1.61
N LEU A 444 23.50 -31.27 0.35
CA LEU A 444 22.67 -31.71 -0.78
C LEU A 444 22.97 -33.15 -1.16
N ILE A 445 21.91 -33.95 -1.29
CA ILE A 445 21.97 -35.35 -1.65
C ILE A 445 21.22 -35.56 -2.97
N GLN A 446 21.86 -36.09 -3.95
CA GLN A 446 21.26 -36.43 -5.23
C GLN A 446 20.36 -37.66 -5.10
N VAL A 447 19.14 -37.58 -5.59
CA VAL A 447 18.25 -38.74 -5.76
C VAL A 447 18.84 -39.65 -6.84
N GLN A 448 18.94 -40.95 -6.56
CA GLN A 448 19.50 -41.88 -7.51
C GLN A 448 18.57 -42.11 -8.71
N GLY A 449 19.16 -42.25 -9.91
CA GLY A 449 18.42 -42.37 -11.16
C GLY A 449 18.25 -41.02 -11.88
N SER A 450 17.75 -41.09 -13.09
CA SER A 450 17.47 -39.90 -13.91
C SER A 450 16.01 -39.87 -14.35
N ILE A 451 15.47 -38.69 -14.57
CA ILE A 451 14.13 -38.51 -15.10
C ILE A 451 14.22 -38.60 -16.64
N HIS A 452 14.34 -37.53 -17.32
CA HIS A 452 14.48 -37.50 -18.78
C HIS A 452 15.59 -36.52 -19.17
N ARG A 453 16.25 -36.73 -20.28
CA ARG A 453 17.31 -35.79 -20.71
C ARG A 453 16.69 -34.43 -21.07
N SER A 454 17.36 -33.35 -20.70
CA SER A 454 16.99 -31.95 -21.02
C SER A 454 15.69 -31.48 -20.42
N THR A 455 15.43 -31.80 -19.15
CA THR A 455 14.22 -31.39 -18.43
C THR A 455 14.60 -30.51 -17.26
N GLU A 456 14.09 -29.26 -17.22
CA GLU A 456 14.22 -28.40 -16.05
C GLU A 456 13.01 -28.60 -15.13
N ILE A 457 13.21 -28.70 -13.81
CA ILE A 457 12.14 -28.89 -12.82
C ILE A 457 11.77 -27.52 -12.25
N HIS A 458 10.59 -27.00 -12.66
CA HIS A 458 10.07 -25.68 -12.27
C HIS A 458 8.99 -25.73 -11.21
N GLY A 459 8.50 -26.92 -10.86
CA GLY A 459 7.52 -27.11 -9.80
C GLY A 459 7.57 -28.55 -9.29
N ILE A 460 7.41 -28.70 -7.98
CA ILE A 460 7.36 -30.01 -7.31
C ILE A 460 6.13 -30.02 -6.42
N TYR A 461 5.36 -31.10 -6.46
CA TYR A 461 4.34 -31.42 -5.47
C TYR A 461 4.57 -32.83 -4.95
N GLU A 462 4.68 -32.96 -3.63
CA GLU A 462 4.79 -34.23 -2.94
C GLU A 462 3.40 -34.75 -2.62
N GLU A 463 2.95 -35.77 -3.37
CA GLU A 463 1.66 -36.45 -3.13
C GLU A 463 1.73 -37.25 -1.82
N ASN A 464 2.82 -38.02 -1.68
CA ASN A 464 3.18 -38.79 -0.48
C ASN A 464 4.70 -39.05 -0.48
N ASP A 465 5.21 -39.73 0.57
CA ASP A 465 6.65 -39.98 0.75
C ASP A 465 7.37 -40.65 -0.43
N SER A 466 6.62 -41.36 -1.28
CA SER A 466 7.17 -42.11 -2.42
C SER A 466 6.73 -41.58 -3.77
N THR A 467 5.94 -40.52 -3.83
CA THR A 467 5.36 -40.03 -5.10
C THR A 467 5.45 -38.51 -5.19
N LEU A 468 6.10 -38.06 -6.26
CA LEU A 468 6.23 -36.64 -6.60
C LEU A 468 5.56 -36.34 -7.95
N TRP A 469 4.97 -35.16 -8.06
CA TRP A 469 4.56 -34.55 -9.31
C TRP A 469 5.51 -33.42 -9.65
N LEU A 470 6.04 -33.42 -10.87
CA LEU A 470 7.01 -32.46 -11.34
C LEU A 470 6.45 -31.70 -12.54
N ALA A 471 6.34 -30.39 -12.42
CA ALA A 471 6.10 -29.49 -13.54
C ALA A 471 7.44 -29.16 -14.19
N THR A 472 7.59 -29.45 -15.46
CA THR A 472 8.89 -29.37 -16.14
C THR A 472 8.87 -28.48 -17.38
N MET A 473 10.03 -27.94 -17.70
CA MET A 473 10.28 -27.28 -18.97
C MET A 473 10.92 -28.31 -19.91
N GLY A 474 10.13 -28.80 -20.86
CA GLY A 474 10.56 -29.73 -21.91
C GLY A 474 10.00 -31.15 -21.86
N SER A 475 9.44 -31.59 -20.71
CA SER A 475 8.86 -32.94 -20.58
C SER A 475 7.43 -32.96 -20.04
N GLY A 476 6.79 -31.81 -19.93
CA GLY A 476 5.41 -31.69 -19.44
C GLY A 476 5.25 -31.97 -17.95
N LEU A 477 4.15 -32.58 -17.57
CA LEU A 477 3.85 -32.97 -16.19
C LEU A 477 4.26 -34.42 -15.95
N LEU A 478 5.14 -34.64 -14.99
CA LEU A 478 5.65 -35.98 -14.65
C LEU A 478 5.17 -36.42 -13.27
N ARG A 479 4.74 -37.67 -13.16
CA ARG A 479 4.55 -38.36 -11.89
C ARG A 479 5.74 -39.30 -11.67
N VAL A 480 6.51 -39.06 -10.62
CA VAL A 480 7.71 -39.83 -10.27
C VAL A 480 7.42 -40.69 -9.05
N THR A 481 7.73 -41.97 -9.13
CA THR A 481 7.66 -42.89 -8.00
C THR A 481 9.07 -43.18 -7.50
N LEU A 482 9.26 -42.95 -6.20
CA LEU A 482 10.53 -43.18 -5.51
C LEU A 482 10.52 -44.50 -4.75
N ASP A 483 11.66 -45.17 -4.74
CA ASP A 483 11.97 -46.20 -3.77
C ASP A 483 12.66 -45.51 -2.57
N VAL A 484 12.01 -45.52 -1.43
CA VAL A 484 12.48 -44.88 -0.18
C VAL A 484 12.94 -45.93 0.86
N SER A 485 13.09 -47.18 0.44
CA SER A 485 13.53 -48.25 1.34
C SER A 485 14.99 -48.07 1.79
N SER A 486 15.79 -47.37 1.00
CA SER A 486 17.17 -47.02 1.33
C SER A 486 17.26 -45.57 1.86
N ARG A 487 18.38 -45.27 2.55
CA ARG A 487 18.66 -43.92 3.08
C ARG A 487 18.62 -42.84 2.00
N ILE A 488 19.08 -43.16 0.78
CA ILE A 488 19.03 -42.27 -0.37
C ILE A 488 17.90 -42.73 -1.29
N PRO A 489 16.87 -41.89 -1.50
CA PRO A 489 15.78 -42.22 -2.41
C PRO A 489 16.27 -42.50 -3.82
N ARG A 490 15.61 -43.45 -4.49
CA ARG A 490 15.92 -43.82 -5.88
C ARG A 490 14.65 -43.69 -6.74
N ILE A 491 14.79 -43.11 -7.94
CA ILE A 491 13.69 -43.06 -8.91
C ILE A 491 13.45 -44.50 -9.42
N ARG A 492 12.27 -45.04 -9.08
CA ARG A 492 11.84 -46.38 -9.51
C ARG A 492 11.20 -46.36 -10.88
N LYS A 493 10.33 -45.39 -11.13
CA LYS A 493 9.66 -45.16 -12.41
C LYS A 493 9.14 -43.74 -12.49
N PHE A 494 8.90 -43.27 -13.69
CA PHE A 494 8.14 -42.04 -13.90
C PHE A 494 7.13 -42.23 -15.05
N ARG A 495 6.10 -41.42 -15.05
CA ARG A 495 5.04 -41.37 -16.09
C ARG A 495 4.85 -39.91 -16.50
N CYS A 496 4.83 -39.65 -17.82
CA CYS A 496 4.50 -38.35 -18.38
C CYS A 496 3.00 -38.27 -18.64
N PHE A 497 2.39 -37.15 -18.24
CA PHE A 497 1.01 -36.79 -18.53
C PHE A 497 1.02 -35.69 -19.58
N ARG A 498 0.38 -35.98 -20.73
CA ARG A 498 0.33 -35.09 -21.88
C ARG A 498 -0.94 -34.27 -21.82
N CYS A 499 -0.78 -32.94 -21.80
CA CYS A 499 -1.89 -32.00 -21.95
C CYS A 499 -1.76 -31.30 -23.31
N PHE A 500 -2.90 -30.98 -23.91
CA PHE A 500 -2.94 -30.35 -25.23
C PHE A 500 -3.77 -29.06 -25.20
N SER A 501 -3.29 -28.04 -25.88
CA SER A 501 -4.03 -26.83 -26.20
C SER A 501 -4.15 -26.73 -27.73
N GLU A 502 -5.37 -26.77 -28.27
CA GLU A 502 -5.63 -26.66 -29.72
C GLU A 502 -4.73 -27.59 -30.57
N GLN A 503 -4.65 -28.86 -30.22
CA GLN A 503 -3.82 -29.91 -30.84
C GLN A 503 -2.30 -29.82 -30.59
N LYS A 504 -1.81 -28.74 -29.90
CA LYS A 504 -0.41 -28.62 -29.53
C LYS A 504 -0.16 -29.18 -28.14
N GLU A 505 0.79 -30.10 -28.02
CA GLU A 505 1.20 -30.65 -26.73
C GLU A 505 1.89 -29.59 -25.87
N ILE A 506 1.49 -29.51 -24.59
CA ILE A 506 2.06 -28.60 -23.60
C ILE A 506 3.19 -29.34 -22.89
N VAL A 507 4.43 -28.99 -23.21
CA VAL A 507 5.63 -29.61 -22.64
C VAL A 507 6.42 -28.68 -21.73
N GLU A 508 6.05 -27.38 -21.67
CA GLU A 508 6.76 -26.36 -20.93
C GLU A 508 5.87 -25.75 -19.83
N TYR A 509 6.09 -26.16 -18.59
CA TYR A 509 5.46 -25.59 -17.41
C TYR A 509 6.47 -24.81 -16.58
N SER A 510 6.19 -23.53 -16.37
CA SER A 510 7.06 -22.60 -15.62
C SER A 510 6.69 -22.48 -14.15
N SER A 511 5.51 -22.98 -13.75
CA SER A 511 5.04 -22.91 -12.37
C SER A 511 4.04 -24.02 -12.05
N LEU A 512 3.92 -24.34 -10.76
CA LEU A 512 2.97 -25.30 -10.23
C LEU A 512 2.41 -24.76 -8.91
N TRP A 513 1.10 -24.78 -8.77
CA TRP A 513 0.39 -24.52 -7.54
C TRP A 513 -0.63 -25.62 -7.27
N VAL A 514 -0.88 -25.93 -5.98
CA VAL A 514 -1.72 -27.04 -5.56
C VAL A 514 -2.95 -26.51 -4.84
N GLN A 515 -4.13 -26.88 -5.32
CA GLN A 515 -5.40 -26.58 -4.68
C GLN A 515 -5.96 -27.84 -4.01
N GLY A 516 -6.05 -27.81 -2.69
CA GLY A 516 -6.38 -29.02 -1.92
C GLY A 516 -5.34 -30.13 -2.13
N ASP A 517 -5.79 -31.38 -2.15
CA ASP A 517 -4.91 -32.55 -2.29
C ASP A 517 -4.97 -33.22 -3.68
N SER A 518 -5.66 -32.63 -4.64
CA SER A 518 -5.92 -33.30 -5.91
C SER A 518 -5.85 -32.43 -7.16
N LEU A 519 -5.83 -31.10 -7.04
CA LEU A 519 -5.83 -30.23 -8.20
C LEU A 519 -4.48 -29.52 -8.33
N LEU A 520 -3.83 -29.73 -9.47
CA LEU A 520 -2.61 -29.00 -9.85
C LEU A 520 -2.97 -27.91 -10.85
N TRP A 521 -2.53 -26.69 -10.55
CA TRP A 521 -2.57 -25.55 -11.46
C TRP A 521 -1.17 -25.33 -12.04
N LEU A 522 -1.04 -25.40 -13.34
CA LEU A 522 0.22 -25.38 -14.06
C LEU A 522 0.26 -24.19 -15.01
N GLY A 523 1.16 -23.24 -14.77
CA GLY A 523 1.43 -22.15 -15.70
C GLY A 523 2.28 -22.61 -16.86
N SER A 524 1.77 -22.55 -18.09
CA SER A 524 2.50 -22.97 -19.28
C SER A 524 3.17 -21.78 -19.98
N ARG A 525 4.22 -22.04 -20.72
CA ARG A 525 4.90 -21.03 -21.52
C ARG A 525 4.14 -20.79 -22.83
N GLY A 526 3.36 -19.71 -22.86
CA GLY A 526 2.64 -19.26 -24.08
C GLY A 526 1.37 -20.04 -24.42
N GLN A 527 0.89 -20.98 -23.57
CA GLN A 527 -0.30 -21.77 -23.82
C GLN A 527 -1.36 -21.66 -22.71
N GLY A 528 -1.19 -20.69 -21.80
CA GLY A 528 -2.13 -20.39 -20.73
C GLY A 528 -1.94 -21.21 -19.47
N LEU A 529 -3.03 -21.42 -18.74
CA LEU A 529 -3.09 -22.09 -17.44
C LEU A 529 -3.76 -23.45 -17.60
N VAL A 530 -3.14 -24.50 -17.06
CA VAL A 530 -3.69 -25.87 -17.07
C VAL A 530 -4.13 -26.23 -15.66
N ARG A 531 -5.38 -26.62 -15.50
CA ARG A 531 -5.90 -27.27 -14.29
C ARG A 531 -5.89 -28.77 -14.51
N PHE A 532 -5.15 -29.51 -13.70
CA PHE A 532 -5.00 -30.95 -13.80
C PHE A 532 -5.46 -31.64 -12.52
N ASP A 533 -6.35 -32.64 -12.63
CA ASP A 533 -6.81 -33.47 -11.52
C ASP A 533 -5.97 -34.74 -11.43
N ILE A 534 -5.26 -34.93 -10.30
CA ILE A 534 -4.38 -36.09 -10.11
C ILE A 534 -5.12 -37.40 -9.85
N LYS A 535 -6.43 -37.37 -9.48
CA LYS A 535 -7.22 -38.56 -9.16
C LYS A 535 -7.75 -39.23 -10.41
N ASN A 536 -8.35 -38.45 -11.31
CA ASN A 536 -8.95 -38.95 -12.55
C ASN A 536 -8.08 -38.73 -13.79
N HIS A 537 -6.98 -37.94 -13.65
CA HIS A 537 -6.06 -37.53 -14.70
C HIS A 537 -6.71 -36.66 -15.80
N GLU A 538 -7.81 -35.97 -15.46
CA GLU A 538 -8.45 -35.02 -16.35
C GLU A 538 -7.79 -33.66 -16.26
N TYR A 539 -7.85 -32.91 -17.36
CA TYR A 539 -7.30 -31.56 -17.37
C TYR A 539 -8.19 -30.60 -18.17
N GLN A 540 -8.06 -29.32 -17.83
CA GLN A 540 -8.68 -28.20 -18.54
C GLN A 540 -7.65 -27.12 -18.80
N VAL A 541 -7.65 -26.54 -20.01
CA VAL A 541 -6.75 -25.46 -20.41
C VAL A 541 -7.52 -24.15 -20.49
N TYR A 542 -7.01 -23.13 -19.83
CA TYR A 542 -7.51 -21.75 -19.86
C TYR A 542 -6.51 -20.89 -20.62
N SER A 543 -6.86 -20.44 -21.81
CA SER A 543 -6.07 -19.51 -22.62
C SER A 543 -6.82 -18.21 -22.80
N LEU A 544 -6.13 -17.07 -22.68
CA LEU A 544 -6.65 -15.77 -23.07
C LEU A 544 -6.59 -15.71 -24.61
N ARG A 545 -7.75 -15.77 -25.27
CA ARG A 545 -7.85 -15.33 -26.67
C ARG A 545 -7.93 -13.80 -26.65
N ILE A 546 -6.83 -13.13 -26.95
CA ILE A 546 -6.88 -11.73 -27.34
C ILE A 546 -7.48 -11.76 -28.76
N ALA A 547 -8.73 -11.32 -28.90
CA ALA A 547 -9.29 -11.04 -30.21
C ALA A 547 -8.45 -9.88 -30.81
N VAL A 548 -7.67 -10.21 -31.83
CA VAL A 548 -6.91 -9.24 -32.63
C VAL A 548 -7.87 -8.58 -33.60
#